data_f2df296bb366f024d85ff575086fd3db
#
_entry.id   f2df296bb366f024d85ff575086fd3db
#
_cell.length_a   1.000
_cell.length_b   1.000
_cell.length_c   1.000
_cell.angle_alpha   90.00
_cell.angle_beta   90.00
_cell.angle_gamma   90.00
#
_symmetry.space_group_name_H-M   'P 1'
#
loop_
_entity.id
_entity.type
_entity.pdbx_description
1 polymer ?
#
loop_
_entity_poly.entity_id
_entity_poly.type
_entity_poly.pdbx_seq_one_letter_code
_entity_poly.pdbx_strand_id
1 'polypeptide(L)'
;MDHEDMKSRALPFVLATEAIQTLQQEKHPELLPDCKSQVTFDYGKKRIDTFLISTQHQETADLVDVKLICARVMMKIASAYGLNTDFRVLVNPTGRFVTGGSFADSGVTGRKIIADSYGGMCRHGGGAFSGKDPTKVDRSAAYMARRIAKDVLRHGYARKCEIQLSYAIGISEPVGIYVNTFHTGRLPAGTSVKWIRKTYDLTPAGMIDFLGLKYVDYNYTSTLGHFWRQWLPWENDSLPYAAARHTTEK
;
A
#
# COMPACT_ATOMS: atom_id res chain seq x y z
N MET A 1 12.81 -9.39 -8.52
CA MET A 1 13.40 -8.10 -8.10
C MET A 1 13.35 -8.10 -6.59
N ASP A 2 14.48 -8.06 -5.94
CA ASP A 2 14.54 -7.94 -4.49
C ASP A 2 14.01 -6.55 -4.15
N HIS A 3 13.01 -6.49 -3.29
CA HIS A 3 12.32 -5.23 -2.98
C HIS A 3 13.10 -4.34 -2.00
N GLU A 4 14.37 -4.62 -1.75
CA GLU A 4 15.23 -3.84 -0.86
C GLU A 4 15.38 -2.38 -1.33
N ASP A 5 15.57 -2.16 -2.62
CA ASP A 5 15.73 -0.81 -3.19
C ASP A 5 14.45 0.02 -3.19
N MET A 6 13.29 -0.62 -3.02
CA MET A 6 11.99 0.03 -3.08
C MET A 6 11.33 0.18 -1.71
N LYS A 7 12.10 0.11 -0.62
CA LYS A 7 11.60 0.27 0.76
C LYS A 7 10.38 -0.63 1.03
N SER A 8 10.45 -1.88 0.61
CA SER A 8 9.39 -2.90 0.75
C SER A 8 8.07 -2.55 0.02
N ARG A 9 8.13 -1.78 -1.08
CA ARG A 9 6.96 -1.46 -1.91
C ARG A 9 6.88 -2.35 -3.15
N ALA A 10 5.67 -2.64 -3.61
CA ALA A 10 5.48 -3.33 -4.88
C ALA A 10 5.70 -2.36 -6.06
N LEU A 11 6.58 -2.73 -6.99
CA LEU A 11 6.95 -1.87 -8.12
C LEU A 11 5.75 -1.34 -8.93
N PRO A 12 4.74 -2.15 -9.32
CA PRO A 12 3.59 -1.63 -10.06
C PRO A 12 2.81 -0.57 -9.29
N PHE A 13 2.69 -0.74 -7.97
CA PHE A 13 2.02 0.24 -7.11
C PHE A 13 2.79 1.56 -7.02
N VAL A 14 4.12 1.49 -6.95
CA VAL A 14 4.99 2.67 -6.95
C VAL A 14 4.84 3.43 -8.26
N LEU A 15 4.98 2.75 -9.40
CA LEU A 15 4.85 3.36 -10.73
C LEU A 15 3.48 4.05 -10.90
N ALA A 16 2.40 3.36 -10.51
CA ALA A 16 1.05 3.91 -10.57
C ALA A 16 0.87 5.16 -9.68
N THR A 17 1.42 5.13 -8.46
CA THR A 17 1.35 6.25 -7.51
C THR A 17 2.16 7.45 -8.01
N GLU A 18 3.39 7.22 -8.45
CA GLU A 18 4.28 8.28 -8.94
C GLU A 18 3.74 8.94 -10.22
N ALA A 19 3.02 8.19 -11.06
CA ALA A 19 2.38 8.76 -12.24
C ALA A 19 1.36 9.83 -11.88
N ILE A 20 0.49 9.56 -10.90
CA ILE A 20 -0.49 10.54 -10.42
C ILE A 20 0.21 11.72 -9.76
N GLN A 21 1.20 11.46 -8.89
CA GLN A 21 1.93 12.53 -8.22
C GLN A 21 2.66 13.43 -9.21
N THR A 22 3.26 12.87 -10.26
CA THR A 22 3.95 13.62 -11.31
C THR A 22 2.98 14.49 -12.08
N LEU A 23 1.82 13.98 -12.51
CA LEU A 23 0.79 14.76 -13.19
C LEU A 23 0.32 15.94 -12.33
N GLN A 24 0.12 15.72 -11.02
CA GLN A 24 -0.30 16.78 -10.09
C GLN A 24 0.80 17.85 -9.88
N GLN A 25 2.07 17.45 -9.85
CA GLN A 25 3.21 18.35 -9.68
C GLN A 25 3.50 19.19 -10.93
N GLU A 26 3.38 18.62 -12.11
CA GLU A 26 3.63 19.29 -13.38
C GLU A 26 2.54 20.33 -13.73
N LYS A 27 1.37 20.29 -13.06
CA LYS A 27 0.29 21.28 -13.14
C LYS A 27 -0.12 21.63 -14.57
N HIS A 28 -0.44 20.61 -15.36
CA HIS A 28 -0.95 20.80 -16.72
C HIS A 28 -2.34 21.47 -16.69
N PRO A 29 -2.53 22.62 -17.34
CA PRO A 29 -3.80 23.36 -17.29
C PRO A 29 -4.96 22.60 -17.93
N GLU A 30 -4.68 21.64 -18.81
CA GLU A 30 -5.67 20.78 -19.45
C GLU A 30 -6.26 19.75 -18.51
N LEU A 31 -5.54 19.38 -17.43
CA LEU A 31 -5.91 18.30 -16.52
C LEU A 31 -6.60 18.82 -15.26
N LEU A 32 -7.51 18.00 -14.74
CA LEU A 32 -8.24 18.23 -13.49
C LEU A 32 -7.89 17.14 -12.46
N PRO A 33 -8.23 17.35 -11.17
CA PRO A 33 -7.68 16.52 -10.08
C PRO A 33 -8.10 15.06 -10.05
N ASP A 34 -9.27 14.70 -10.60
CA ASP A 34 -9.75 13.32 -10.53
C ASP A 34 -8.95 12.44 -11.49
N CYS A 35 -8.20 11.52 -10.92
CA CYS A 35 -7.27 10.71 -11.68
C CYS A 35 -7.10 9.32 -11.06
N LYS A 36 -6.98 8.31 -11.92
CA LYS A 36 -6.69 6.93 -11.56
C LYS A 36 -5.55 6.41 -12.42
N SER A 37 -4.69 5.57 -11.83
CA SER A 37 -3.63 4.88 -12.56
C SER A 37 -3.60 3.40 -12.23
N GLN A 38 -3.14 2.61 -13.19
CA GLN A 38 -2.95 1.18 -13.04
C GLN A 38 -1.75 0.74 -13.85
N VAL A 39 -0.93 -0.14 -13.28
CA VAL A 39 0.20 -0.76 -13.97
C VAL A 39 0.07 -2.28 -13.92
N THR A 40 0.10 -2.92 -15.07
CA THR A 40 0.24 -4.36 -15.20
C THR A 40 1.71 -4.69 -15.48
N PHE A 41 2.31 -5.49 -14.62
CA PHE A 41 3.72 -5.84 -14.68
C PHE A 41 3.91 -7.35 -14.83
N ASP A 42 4.66 -7.75 -15.86
CA ASP A 42 5.05 -9.14 -16.08
C ASP A 42 6.33 -9.42 -15.29
N TYR A 43 6.19 -10.11 -14.15
CA TYR A 43 7.33 -10.48 -13.31
C TYR A 43 8.26 -11.52 -13.93
N GLY A 44 7.75 -12.37 -14.84
CA GLY A 44 8.57 -13.34 -15.55
C GLY A 44 9.52 -12.68 -16.53
N LYS A 45 9.03 -11.72 -17.28
CA LYS A 45 9.80 -10.92 -18.24
C LYS A 45 10.43 -9.68 -17.63
N LYS A 46 10.09 -9.34 -16.38
CA LYS A 46 10.54 -8.13 -15.65
C LYS A 46 10.27 -6.85 -16.42
N ARG A 47 9.06 -6.70 -16.96
CA ARG A 47 8.69 -5.54 -17.78
C ARG A 47 7.26 -5.09 -17.52
N ILE A 48 6.99 -3.82 -17.81
CA ILE A 48 5.63 -3.29 -17.87
C ILE A 48 4.96 -3.88 -19.10
N ASP A 49 3.76 -4.45 -18.93
CA ASP A 49 2.89 -4.89 -20.02
C ASP A 49 1.95 -3.77 -20.44
N THR A 50 1.21 -3.21 -19.47
CA THR A 50 0.23 -2.16 -19.72
C THR A 50 0.33 -1.08 -18.65
N PHE A 51 0.28 0.18 -19.07
CA PHE A 51 0.17 1.32 -18.17
C PHE A 51 -1.09 2.12 -18.55
N LEU A 52 -1.99 2.29 -17.58
CA LEU A 52 -3.26 2.99 -17.76
C LEU A 52 -3.29 4.24 -16.86
N ILE A 53 -3.74 5.36 -17.43
CA ILE A 53 -4.15 6.55 -16.68
C ILE A 53 -5.53 6.97 -17.18
N SER A 54 -6.46 7.15 -16.24
CA SER A 54 -7.73 7.83 -16.48
C SER A 54 -7.70 9.13 -15.70
N THR A 55 -7.71 10.26 -16.40
CA THR A 55 -7.61 11.59 -15.79
C THR A 55 -8.72 12.51 -16.29
N GLN A 56 -9.31 13.23 -15.35
CA GLN A 56 -10.25 14.30 -15.65
C GLN A 56 -9.54 15.43 -16.37
N HIS A 57 -10.21 16.07 -17.34
CA HIS A 57 -9.65 17.15 -18.13
C HIS A 57 -10.68 18.24 -18.39
N GLN A 58 -10.21 19.42 -18.76
CA GLN A 58 -11.05 20.54 -19.17
C GLN A 58 -11.93 20.14 -20.36
N GLU A 59 -13.12 20.74 -20.46
CA GLU A 59 -14.02 20.51 -21.60
C GLU A 59 -13.39 20.95 -22.92
N THR A 60 -12.59 22.00 -22.88
CA THR A 60 -11.86 22.55 -24.01
C THR A 60 -10.59 21.83 -24.38
N ALA A 61 -10.13 20.89 -23.55
CA ALA A 61 -8.87 20.16 -23.79
C ALA A 61 -8.97 19.25 -25.01
N ASP A 62 -7.92 19.24 -25.83
CA ASP A 62 -7.77 18.26 -26.90
C ASP A 62 -7.38 16.91 -26.29
N LEU A 63 -8.10 15.85 -26.66
CA LEU A 63 -7.83 14.51 -26.21
C LEU A 63 -6.46 13.97 -26.67
N VAL A 64 -5.93 14.48 -27.78
CA VAL A 64 -4.59 14.12 -28.26
C VAL A 64 -3.55 14.67 -27.29
N ASP A 65 -3.68 15.93 -26.86
CA ASP A 65 -2.78 16.55 -25.90
C ASP A 65 -2.85 15.85 -24.54
N VAL A 66 -4.05 15.55 -24.03
CA VAL A 66 -4.23 14.78 -22.79
C VAL A 66 -3.51 13.42 -22.88
N LYS A 67 -3.62 12.71 -24.01
CA LYS A 67 -2.93 11.44 -24.22
C LYS A 67 -1.42 11.60 -24.26
N LEU A 68 -0.91 12.63 -24.94
CA LEU A 68 0.53 12.90 -25.03
C LEU A 68 1.13 13.24 -23.67
N ILE A 69 0.46 14.08 -22.87
CA ILE A 69 0.89 14.43 -21.51
C ILE A 69 1.01 13.15 -20.67
N CYS A 70 -0.05 12.35 -20.59
CA CYS A 70 -0.05 11.12 -19.82
C CYS A 70 1.00 10.11 -20.29
N ALA A 71 1.11 9.90 -21.61
CA ALA A 71 2.12 8.98 -22.17
C ALA A 71 3.55 9.41 -21.85
N ARG A 72 3.84 10.72 -21.91
CA ARG A 72 5.16 11.27 -21.53
C ARG A 72 5.48 10.98 -20.08
N VAL A 73 4.53 11.18 -19.16
CA VAL A 73 4.72 10.88 -17.72
C VAL A 73 4.94 9.38 -17.50
N MET A 74 4.16 8.51 -18.14
CA MET A 74 4.35 7.06 -18.05
C MET A 74 5.75 6.63 -18.50
N MET A 75 6.22 7.13 -19.66
CA MET A 75 7.55 6.82 -20.19
C MET A 75 8.68 7.38 -19.33
N LYS A 76 8.52 8.61 -18.83
CA LYS A 76 9.48 9.25 -17.91
C LYS A 76 9.69 8.40 -16.66
N ILE A 77 8.60 7.95 -16.04
CA ILE A 77 8.66 7.12 -14.84
C ILE A 77 9.26 5.75 -15.16
N ALA A 78 8.79 5.07 -16.19
CA ALA A 78 9.33 3.77 -16.58
C ALA A 78 10.84 3.84 -16.81
N SER A 79 11.32 4.86 -17.52
CA SER A 79 12.74 5.10 -17.76
C SER A 79 13.52 5.37 -16.48
N ALA A 80 12.96 6.12 -15.51
CA ALA A 80 13.59 6.41 -14.23
C ALA A 80 13.85 5.15 -13.41
N TYR A 81 13.04 4.11 -13.60
CA TYR A 81 13.21 2.78 -12.98
C TYR A 81 13.98 1.78 -13.87
N GLY A 82 14.56 2.22 -14.98
CA GLY A 82 15.27 1.34 -15.92
C GLY A 82 14.40 0.29 -16.59
N LEU A 83 13.09 0.58 -16.73
CA LEU A 83 12.11 -0.32 -17.32
C LEU A 83 11.90 -0.01 -18.79
N ASN A 84 11.24 -0.94 -19.48
CA ASN A 84 10.85 -0.78 -20.88
C ASN A 84 9.84 0.38 -21.07
N THR A 85 9.87 0.97 -22.26
CA THR A 85 8.96 2.05 -22.68
C THR A 85 8.00 1.64 -23.82
N ASP A 86 8.12 0.41 -24.30
CA ASP A 86 7.32 -0.21 -25.37
C ASP A 86 6.09 -0.96 -24.84
N PHE A 87 5.57 -0.55 -23.70
CA PHE A 87 4.35 -1.10 -23.11
C PHE A 87 3.09 -0.55 -23.77
N ARG A 88 1.97 -1.22 -23.58
CA ARG A 88 0.66 -0.74 -24.00
C ARG A 88 0.24 0.48 -23.19
N VAL A 89 0.11 1.63 -23.84
CA VAL A 89 -0.35 2.89 -23.22
C VAL A 89 -1.88 2.99 -23.35
N LEU A 90 -2.57 3.16 -22.24
CA LEU A 90 -4.00 3.42 -22.18
C LEU A 90 -4.26 4.75 -21.45
N VAL A 91 -4.87 5.70 -22.14
CA VAL A 91 -5.27 6.99 -21.55
C VAL A 91 -6.75 7.23 -21.88
N ASN A 92 -7.57 7.42 -20.84
CA ASN A 92 -9.00 7.62 -20.97
C ASN A 92 -9.64 6.69 -22.02
N PRO A 93 -9.56 5.38 -21.88
CA PRO A 93 -9.97 4.44 -22.92
C PRO A 93 -11.45 4.51 -23.27
N THR A 94 -12.28 5.09 -22.43
CA THR A 94 -13.71 5.35 -22.67
C THR A 94 -13.98 6.69 -23.36
N GLY A 95 -12.94 7.49 -23.63
CA GLY A 95 -13.04 8.78 -24.28
C GLY A 95 -12.96 9.95 -23.30
N ARG A 96 -13.83 10.97 -23.47
CA ARG A 96 -13.78 12.20 -22.67
C ARG A 96 -14.12 11.92 -21.19
N PHE A 97 -13.37 12.58 -20.30
CA PHE A 97 -13.58 12.54 -18.86
C PHE A 97 -13.61 13.99 -18.32
N VAL A 98 -14.71 14.69 -18.55
CA VAL A 98 -14.90 16.09 -18.16
C VAL A 98 -15.57 16.19 -16.79
N THR A 99 -16.65 15.43 -16.59
CA THR A 99 -17.36 15.40 -15.31
C THR A 99 -16.67 14.45 -14.35
N GLY A 100 -16.11 14.96 -13.26
CA GLY A 100 -15.35 14.19 -12.28
C GLY A 100 -15.41 14.81 -10.87
N GLY A 101 -14.60 14.25 -9.96
CA GLY A 101 -14.53 14.68 -8.58
C GLY A 101 -15.83 14.48 -7.81
N SER A 102 -16.05 15.26 -6.77
CA SER A 102 -17.23 15.16 -5.89
C SER A 102 -18.57 15.46 -6.59
N PHE A 103 -18.52 16.13 -7.73
CA PHE A 103 -19.73 16.40 -8.52
C PHE A 103 -20.23 15.12 -9.23
N ALA A 104 -19.32 14.30 -9.75
CA ALA A 104 -19.66 13.03 -10.41
C ALA A 104 -19.91 11.90 -9.42
N ASP A 105 -19.09 11.85 -8.36
CA ASP A 105 -19.16 10.83 -7.32
C ASP A 105 -18.68 11.44 -5.99
N SER A 106 -19.60 11.68 -5.06
CA SER A 106 -19.27 12.20 -3.74
C SER A 106 -18.42 11.20 -2.92
N GLY A 107 -18.38 9.96 -3.34
CA GLY A 107 -17.63 8.89 -2.72
C GLY A 107 -18.18 8.43 -1.39
N VAL A 108 -17.72 7.30 -0.92
CA VAL A 108 -17.97 6.78 0.43
C VAL A 108 -16.66 6.25 0.97
N THR A 109 -16.31 6.65 2.21
CA THR A 109 -15.12 6.18 2.90
C THR A 109 -15.10 4.64 3.00
N GLY A 110 -13.96 4.03 2.71
CA GLY A 110 -13.76 2.59 2.84
C GLY A 110 -14.28 1.75 1.68
N ARG A 111 -14.61 2.36 0.54
CA ARG A 111 -15.01 1.64 -0.69
C ARG A 111 -13.89 1.48 -1.71
N LYS A 112 -12.65 1.79 -1.35
CA LYS A 112 -11.46 1.62 -2.18
C LYS A 112 -10.34 0.92 -1.40
N ILE A 113 -10.70 -0.09 -0.58
CA ILE A 113 -9.81 -0.76 0.38
C ILE A 113 -8.57 -1.38 -0.26
N ILE A 114 -8.63 -1.80 -1.51
CA ILE A 114 -7.49 -2.36 -2.24
C ILE A 114 -6.50 -1.25 -2.62
N ALA A 115 -6.99 -0.12 -3.15
CA ALA A 115 -6.16 1.06 -3.43
C ALA A 115 -5.61 1.68 -2.13
N ASP A 116 -6.39 1.67 -1.05
CA ASP A 116 -5.98 2.16 0.27
C ASP A 116 -4.84 1.35 0.89
N SER A 117 -4.62 0.12 0.45
CA SER A 117 -3.64 -0.82 1.01
C SER A 117 -2.52 -1.17 0.03
N TYR A 118 -2.63 -2.25 -0.72
CA TYR A 118 -1.53 -2.84 -1.51
C TYR A 118 -1.78 -2.85 -3.02
N GLY A 119 -2.87 -2.23 -3.51
CA GLY A 119 -3.17 -2.17 -4.93
C GLY A 119 -3.39 -3.54 -5.60
N GLY A 120 -3.81 -4.56 -4.84
CA GLY A 120 -4.02 -5.92 -5.34
C GLY A 120 -2.79 -6.83 -5.31
N MET A 121 -1.64 -6.35 -4.82
CA MET A 121 -0.41 -7.17 -4.73
C MET A 121 -0.43 -8.16 -3.57
N CYS A 122 -1.20 -7.91 -2.51
CA CYS A 122 -1.36 -8.77 -1.34
C CYS A 122 -2.83 -9.02 -1.07
N ARG A 123 -3.10 -10.02 -0.25
CA ARG A 123 -4.45 -10.30 0.24
C ARG A 123 -4.92 -9.19 1.17
N HIS A 124 -6.23 -9.01 1.23
CA HIS A 124 -6.87 -8.05 2.10
C HIS A 124 -7.94 -8.75 2.94
N GLY A 125 -8.06 -8.39 4.22
CA GLY A 125 -9.06 -8.99 5.12
C GLY A 125 -10.50 -8.51 4.91
N GLY A 126 -10.69 -7.47 4.08
CA GLY A 126 -12.02 -6.90 3.77
C GLY A 126 -12.40 -5.69 4.62
N GLY A 127 -11.69 -5.42 5.71
CA GLY A 127 -11.98 -4.31 6.62
C GLY A 127 -11.47 -2.96 6.09
N ALA A 128 -12.32 -1.95 6.07
CA ALA A 128 -11.91 -0.57 5.81
C ALA A 128 -11.13 0.01 6.99
N PHE A 129 -10.17 0.90 6.71
CA PHE A 129 -9.35 1.53 7.73
C PHE A 129 -9.90 2.91 8.16
N SER A 130 -9.99 3.84 7.23
CA SER A 130 -10.50 5.19 7.49
C SER A 130 -11.94 5.15 8.02
N GLY A 131 -12.26 6.06 8.95
CA GLY A 131 -13.55 6.11 9.64
C GLY A 131 -13.65 5.22 10.87
N LYS A 132 -12.66 4.35 11.13
CA LYS A 132 -12.57 3.53 12.35
C LYS A 132 -11.54 4.10 13.30
N ASP A 133 -11.83 4.06 14.60
CA ASP A 133 -10.84 4.34 15.64
C ASP A 133 -9.86 3.16 15.80
N PRO A 134 -8.69 3.36 16.46
CA PRO A 134 -7.67 2.32 16.58
C PRO A 134 -8.07 1.08 17.37
N THR A 135 -9.18 1.09 18.10
CA THR A 135 -9.66 -0.11 18.81
C THR A 135 -10.20 -1.18 17.85
N LYS A 136 -10.48 -0.82 16.60
CA LYS A 136 -10.97 -1.73 15.57
C LYS A 136 -9.79 -2.45 14.92
N VAL A 137 -9.73 -3.76 15.12
CA VAL A 137 -8.64 -4.61 14.60
C VAL A 137 -8.55 -4.63 13.06
N ASP A 138 -9.65 -4.38 12.36
CA ASP A 138 -9.61 -4.16 10.91
C ASP A 138 -8.56 -3.11 10.50
N ARG A 139 -8.37 -2.09 11.34
CA ARG A 139 -7.37 -1.05 11.14
C ARG A 139 -6.07 -1.34 11.86
N SER A 140 -6.08 -1.47 13.19
CA SER A 140 -4.87 -1.62 14.01
C SER A 140 -4.10 -2.89 13.69
N ALA A 141 -4.78 -4.03 13.49
CA ALA A 141 -4.11 -5.28 13.15
C ALA A 141 -3.55 -5.28 11.71
N ALA A 142 -4.17 -4.58 10.76
CA ALA A 142 -3.61 -4.43 9.42
C ALA A 142 -2.31 -3.62 9.45
N TYR A 143 -2.23 -2.55 10.24
CA TYR A 143 -1.02 -1.78 10.43
C TYR A 143 0.06 -2.59 11.16
N MET A 144 -0.34 -3.35 12.18
CA MET A 144 0.58 -4.23 12.90
C MET A 144 1.10 -5.36 12.01
N ALA A 145 0.26 -6.00 11.20
CA ALA A 145 0.68 -7.00 10.23
C ALA A 145 1.69 -6.45 9.23
N ARG A 146 1.48 -5.20 8.76
CA ARG A 146 2.45 -4.50 7.91
C ARG A 146 3.80 -4.32 8.63
N ARG A 147 3.77 -3.85 9.87
CA ARG A 147 4.98 -3.69 10.69
C ARG A 147 5.72 -5.00 10.87
N ILE A 148 5.04 -6.07 11.25
CA ILE A 148 5.63 -7.40 11.46
C ILE A 148 6.24 -7.92 10.15
N ALA A 149 5.54 -7.77 9.02
CA ALA A 149 6.07 -8.21 7.72
C ALA A 149 7.38 -7.50 7.36
N LYS A 150 7.47 -6.18 7.60
CA LYS A 150 8.71 -5.42 7.41
C LYS A 150 9.82 -5.89 8.33
N ASP A 151 9.51 -6.16 9.60
CA ASP A 151 10.49 -6.63 10.57
C ASP A 151 11.01 -8.04 10.23
N VAL A 152 10.17 -8.93 9.69
CA VAL A 152 10.62 -10.24 9.15
C VAL A 152 11.66 -10.06 8.03
N LEU A 153 11.46 -9.09 7.13
CA LEU A 153 12.42 -8.80 6.07
C LEU A 153 13.71 -8.19 6.62
N ARG A 154 13.60 -7.22 7.53
CA ARG A 154 14.76 -6.53 8.14
C ARG A 154 15.68 -7.46 8.92
N HIS A 155 15.13 -8.50 9.55
CA HIS A 155 15.94 -9.53 10.21
C HIS A 155 16.55 -10.54 9.21
N GLY A 156 16.28 -10.41 7.94
CA GLY A 156 16.71 -11.37 6.95
C GLY A 156 16.03 -12.74 7.06
N TYR A 157 14.90 -12.84 7.77
CA TYR A 157 14.18 -14.10 7.93
C TYR A 157 13.47 -14.55 6.64
N ALA A 158 13.15 -13.61 5.76
CA ALA A 158 12.62 -13.88 4.43
C ALA A 158 12.90 -12.70 3.49
N ARG A 159 12.81 -12.93 2.17
CA ARG A 159 12.85 -11.86 1.16
C ARG A 159 11.47 -11.34 0.78
N LYS A 160 10.43 -12.16 1.03
CA LYS A 160 9.01 -11.79 0.86
C LYS A 160 8.24 -12.30 2.07
N CYS A 161 7.27 -11.54 2.54
CA CYS A 161 6.47 -11.93 3.67
C CYS A 161 5.05 -11.35 3.57
N GLU A 162 4.07 -12.20 3.86
CA GLU A 162 2.68 -11.82 4.07
C GLU A 162 2.25 -12.34 5.42
N ILE A 163 1.65 -11.47 6.23
CA ILE A 163 1.16 -11.78 7.58
C ILE A 163 -0.35 -11.66 7.60
N GLN A 164 -1.01 -12.66 8.15
CA GLN A 164 -2.43 -12.60 8.47
C GLN A 164 -2.62 -12.75 9.98
N LEU A 165 -3.38 -11.82 10.57
CA LEU A 165 -3.84 -11.85 11.95
C LEU A 165 -5.35 -12.03 11.94
N SER A 166 -5.86 -13.02 12.67
CA SER A 166 -7.30 -13.33 12.74
C SER A 166 -7.80 -13.11 14.16
N TYR A 167 -8.91 -12.39 14.30
CA TYR A 167 -9.51 -12.08 15.61
C TYR A 167 -10.95 -12.57 15.66
N ALA A 168 -11.41 -12.85 16.87
CA ALA A 168 -12.80 -13.13 17.16
C ALA A 168 -13.37 -12.07 18.11
N ILE A 169 -14.62 -11.67 17.92
CA ILE A 169 -15.31 -10.72 18.80
C ILE A 169 -15.30 -11.26 20.23
N GLY A 170 -14.91 -10.38 21.17
CA GLY A 170 -14.84 -10.73 22.60
C GLY A 170 -13.52 -11.40 23.04
N ILE A 171 -12.60 -11.67 22.10
CA ILE A 171 -11.28 -12.24 22.41
C ILE A 171 -10.20 -11.23 22.01
N SER A 172 -9.37 -10.79 22.98
CA SER A 172 -8.35 -9.77 22.74
C SER A 172 -7.14 -10.30 21.98
N GLU A 173 -6.77 -11.56 22.19
CA GLU A 173 -5.64 -12.19 21.49
C GLU A 173 -6.06 -12.69 20.11
N PRO A 174 -5.17 -12.67 19.09
CA PRO A 174 -5.50 -13.24 17.81
C PRO A 174 -5.72 -14.77 17.93
N VAL A 175 -6.85 -15.23 17.39
CA VAL A 175 -7.18 -16.67 17.32
C VAL A 175 -6.32 -17.39 16.28
N GLY A 176 -5.74 -16.67 15.33
CA GLY A 176 -4.84 -17.23 14.32
C GLY A 176 -3.78 -16.23 13.84
N ILE A 177 -2.58 -16.77 13.60
CA ILE A 177 -1.49 -16.05 12.91
C ILE A 177 -1.02 -16.93 11.78
N TYR A 178 -1.03 -16.39 10.57
CA TYR A 178 -0.49 -17.08 9.39
C TYR A 178 0.65 -16.24 8.79
N VAL A 179 1.73 -16.93 8.43
CA VAL A 179 2.91 -16.32 7.82
C VAL A 179 3.20 -17.03 6.50
N ASN A 180 3.19 -16.30 5.40
CA ASN A 180 3.62 -16.80 4.11
C ASN A 180 4.89 -16.08 3.67
N THR A 181 5.97 -16.82 3.51
CA THR A 181 7.25 -16.29 3.07
C THR A 181 7.51 -16.54 1.58
N PHE A 182 6.53 -17.06 0.85
CA PHE A 182 6.63 -17.34 -0.60
C PHE A 182 7.89 -18.14 -0.97
N HIS A 183 8.19 -19.17 -0.19
CA HIS A 183 9.39 -20.03 -0.32
C HIS A 183 10.73 -19.28 -0.21
N THR A 184 10.73 -18.07 0.36
CA THR A 184 11.96 -17.30 0.60
C THR A 184 12.39 -17.29 2.08
N GLY A 185 11.66 -18.00 2.93
CA GLY A 185 11.92 -18.10 4.38
C GLY A 185 13.23 -18.81 4.68
N ARG A 186 13.95 -18.30 5.68
CA ARG A 186 15.20 -18.86 6.19
C ARG A 186 15.05 -19.53 7.56
N LEU A 187 13.88 -19.38 8.18
CA LEU A 187 13.57 -20.00 9.48
C LEU A 187 12.84 -21.33 9.28
N PRO A 188 13.02 -22.30 10.20
CA PRO A 188 12.22 -23.53 10.21
C PRO A 188 10.72 -23.24 10.29
N ALA A 189 9.91 -24.17 9.77
CA ALA A 189 8.46 -24.04 9.81
C ALA A 189 7.94 -23.79 11.23
N GLY A 190 7.00 -22.88 11.35
CA GLY A 190 6.39 -22.47 12.63
C GLY A 190 7.24 -21.55 13.52
N THR A 191 8.54 -21.40 13.26
CA THR A 191 9.42 -20.52 14.07
C THR A 191 9.02 -19.06 13.95
N SER A 192 8.62 -18.62 12.76
CA SER A 192 8.17 -17.24 12.54
C SER A 192 6.95 -16.88 13.39
N VAL A 193 5.97 -17.78 13.53
CA VAL A 193 4.78 -17.54 14.36
C VAL A 193 5.16 -17.47 15.85
N LYS A 194 6.04 -18.36 16.33
CA LYS A 194 6.53 -18.34 17.70
C LYS A 194 7.27 -17.04 18.01
N TRP A 195 8.13 -16.60 17.07
CA TRP A 195 8.85 -15.34 17.19
C TRP A 195 7.87 -14.15 17.27
N ILE A 196 6.87 -14.08 16.40
CA ILE A 196 5.86 -13.02 16.40
C ILE A 196 5.15 -12.95 17.75
N ARG A 197 4.65 -14.08 18.27
CA ARG A 197 3.95 -14.12 19.55
C ARG A 197 4.83 -13.73 20.74
N LYS A 198 6.13 -14.04 20.68
CA LYS A 198 7.09 -13.67 21.72
C LYS A 198 7.45 -12.19 21.67
N THR A 199 7.50 -11.62 20.45
CA THR A 199 8.02 -10.28 20.23
C THR A 199 6.96 -9.20 20.40
N TYR A 200 5.71 -9.47 19.99
CA TYR A 200 4.66 -8.45 19.92
C TYR A 200 3.48 -8.77 20.83
N ASP A 201 2.96 -7.73 21.48
CA ASP A 201 1.65 -7.77 22.08
C ASP A 201 0.62 -7.51 20.98
N LEU A 202 -0.12 -8.54 20.60
CA LEU A 202 -1.09 -8.47 19.51
C LEU A 202 -2.52 -8.22 20.00
N THR A 203 -2.70 -7.90 21.28
CA THR A 203 -3.98 -7.36 21.75
C THR A 203 -4.24 -5.99 21.13
N PRO A 204 -5.50 -5.55 20.99
CA PRO A 204 -5.80 -4.19 20.51
C PRO A 204 -5.05 -3.10 21.30
N ALA A 205 -4.99 -3.22 22.63
CA ALA A 205 -4.26 -2.28 23.48
C ALA A 205 -2.76 -2.30 23.17
N GLY A 206 -2.15 -3.48 23.10
CA GLY A 206 -0.72 -3.62 22.80
C GLY A 206 -0.35 -3.06 21.43
N MET A 207 -1.18 -3.28 20.41
CA MET A 207 -0.95 -2.72 19.07
C MET A 207 -1.09 -1.19 19.05
N ILE A 208 -2.09 -0.65 19.75
CA ILE A 208 -2.30 0.81 19.87
C ILE A 208 -1.11 1.47 20.53
N ASP A 209 -0.64 0.90 21.63
CA ASP A 209 0.47 1.46 22.39
C ASP A 209 1.80 1.32 21.63
N PHE A 210 2.07 0.15 21.06
CA PHE A 210 3.31 -0.09 20.30
C PHE A 210 3.45 0.82 19.07
N LEU A 211 2.38 1.01 18.31
CA LEU A 211 2.38 1.85 17.12
C LEU A 211 2.02 3.32 17.42
N GLY A 212 1.72 3.67 18.68
CA GLY A 212 1.33 5.03 19.05
C GLY A 212 0.09 5.54 18.31
N LEU A 213 -0.88 4.66 18.01
CA LEU A 213 -1.97 4.95 17.09
C LEU A 213 -2.88 6.10 17.52
N LYS A 214 -2.88 6.48 18.80
CA LYS A 214 -3.64 7.63 19.30
C LYS A 214 -3.05 8.98 18.90
N TYR A 215 -1.77 9.00 18.50
CA TYR A 215 -1.00 10.22 18.20
C TYR A 215 -0.70 10.37 16.71
N VAL A 216 -1.18 9.47 15.87
CA VAL A 216 -0.99 9.53 14.42
C VAL A 216 -1.90 10.59 13.81
N ASP A 217 -1.34 11.47 13.00
CA ASP A 217 -2.13 12.33 12.12
C ASP A 217 -2.61 11.53 10.90
N TYR A 218 -3.85 11.10 10.95
CA TYR A 218 -4.46 10.29 9.90
C TYR A 218 -4.81 11.06 8.62
N ASN A 219 -4.68 12.38 8.59
CA ASN A 219 -4.84 13.16 7.36
C ASN A 219 -3.88 12.67 6.28
N TYR A 220 -2.68 12.24 6.66
CA TYR A 220 -1.73 11.66 5.72
C TYR A 220 -2.16 10.31 5.11
N THR A 221 -3.16 9.63 5.66
CA THR A 221 -3.68 8.38 5.10
C THR A 221 -4.90 8.59 4.20
N SER A 222 -5.40 9.82 4.08
CA SER A 222 -6.57 10.15 3.27
C SER A 222 -6.29 10.16 1.76
N THR A 223 -5.02 10.25 1.37
CA THR A 223 -4.57 10.27 -0.02
C THR A 223 -3.50 9.22 -0.26
N LEU A 224 -3.50 8.59 -1.44
CA LEU A 224 -2.48 7.62 -1.88
C LEU A 224 -2.29 6.41 -0.93
N GLY A 225 -3.31 6.07 -0.15
CA GLY A 225 -3.36 4.90 0.70
C GLY A 225 -2.66 5.05 2.07
N HIS A 226 -2.71 3.98 2.85
CA HIS A 226 -2.31 3.95 4.25
C HIS A 226 -0.88 3.46 4.48
N PHE A 227 -0.21 2.96 3.44
CA PHE A 227 1.15 2.43 3.53
C PHE A 227 2.15 3.29 2.77
N TRP A 228 3.45 2.97 2.87
CA TRP A 228 4.57 3.52 2.11
C TRP A 228 5.15 4.86 2.57
N ARG A 229 4.57 5.53 3.58
CA ARG A 229 5.14 6.76 4.14
C ARG A 229 5.98 6.45 5.37
N GLN A 230 7.29 6.62 5.27
CA GLN A 230 8.24 6.16 6.28
C GLN A 230 8.08 6.80 7.67
N TRP A 231 7.44 7.95 7.76
CA TRP A 231 7.16 8.58 9.07
C TRP A 231 5.93 7.98 9.78
N LEU A 232 5.11 7.18 9.09
CA LEU A 232 4.02 6.48 9.76
C LEU A 232 4.60 5.33 10.62
N PRO A 233 4.08 5.11 11.84
CA PRO A 233 4.67 4.16 12.79
C PRO A 233 4.85 2.74 12.24
N TRP A 234 3.90 2.26 11.46
CA TRP A 234 3.99 0.93 10.83
C TRP A 234 4.95 0.85 9.64
N GLU A 235 5.44 1.99 9.16
CA GLU A 235 6.45 2.07 8.11
C GLU A 235 7.83 2.49 8.63
N ASN A 236 7.90 3.03 9.84
CA ASN A 236 9.12 3.60 10.40
C ASN A 236 10.12 2.51 10.80
N ASP A 237 11.20 2.41 10.05
CA ASP A 237 12.26 1.43 10.28
C ASP A 237 13.12 1.73 11.53
N SER A 238 13.04 2.95 12.06
CA SER A 238 13.76 3.37 13.27
C SER A 238 13.06 3.01 14.58
N LEU A 239 11.77 2.63 14.53
CA LEU A 239 11.09 2.20 15.75
C LEU A 239 11.73 0.91 16.27
N PRO A 240 12.09 0.88 17.57
CA PRO A 240 12.65 -0.32 18.18
C PRO A 240 11.65 -1.48 18.09
N TYR A 241 12.16 -2.71 18.13
CA TYR A 241 11.32 -3.87 18.39
C TYR A 241 10.57 -3.67 19.70
N ALA A 242 9.35 -4.18 19.77
CA ALA A 242 8.70 -4.30 21.07
C ALA A 242 9.67 -5.01 22.02
N ALA A 243 9.96 -4.40 23.15
CA ALA A 243 10.66 -5.08 24.22
C ALA A 243 9.89 -6.37 24.52
N ALA A 244 10.60 -7.49 24.63
CA ALA A 244 10.00 -8.77 24.97
C ALA A 244 9.00 -8.56 26.10
N ARG A 245 7.78 -9.12 25.95
CA ARG A 245 6.81 -9.11 27.05
C ARG A 245 7.54 -9.50 28.32
N HIS A 246 7.56 -8.62 29.30
CA HIS A 246 7.90 -9.04 30.64
C HIS A 246 6.82 -10.04 31.06
N THR A 247 7.10 -11.32 30.88
CA THR A 247 6.36 -12.37 31.57
C THR A 247 6.57 -12.18 33.06
N THR A 248 5.70 -11.38 33.67
CA THR A 248 5.43 -11.55 35.09
C THR A 248 4.67 -12.86 35.18
N GLU A 249 5.43 -13.94 35.29
CA GLU A 249 4.91 -15.17 35.88
C GLU A 249 4.36 -14.81 37.28
N LYS A 250 3.07 -15.00 37.45
CA LYS A 250 2.44 -15.22 38.75
C LYS A 250 1.72 -16.54 38.70
#